data_022753717248b6be36b9a68196ca43d9
#
_entry.id   022753717248b6be36b9a68196ca43d9
#
_cell.length_a   1.000
_cell.length_b   1.000
_cell.length_c   1.000
_cell.angle_alpha   90.00
_cell.angle_beta   90.00
_cell.angle_gamma   90.00
#
_symmetry.space_group_name_H-M   'P 1'
#
loop_
_entity.id
_entity.type
_entity.pdbx_description
1 polymer ?
#
loop_
_entity_poly.entity_id
_entity_poly.type
_entity_poly.pdbx_seq_one_letter_code
_entity_poly.pdbx_strand_id
1 'polypeptide(L)'
;MVAIGWLIFVIWLSQPWIHQLSQTTGVIAAYLIIAGIAYLPGYISAFTLTSLLLDKKAELPTANPSIPITILIAARNEEKGIGETLEHIARQEYLGIIKIILIDNGSTDRTVEKARQTAERTGLSLMILHEEIPGKHNALNRGLKEVNTPFLITLDADTFLHPSAIRFLAAKLQISGPDVHAVAGSLLVQNNRGSFLARVQEWEYYLSIASIKRMQSIYQSTLVAQGAFSIFRSDAVKAAGGWPDSIGEDIVLTWKFFENNGRVCFEPAAVAFTEVPESFIHLIRQRKRWARGMIEALKQVSPWKIKDPTSRFFTGLDLVVPYIDLAYTFIWIPGLFLCAFGYFGLVGPNTLMVLPVTLIIFYLLNLYQKRLLGQLGIHQKKSFIGLLGFIFVFQMIIAPVALSGYAEEFFKQKRVWK
;
A
#
# COMPACT_ATOMS: atom_id res chain seq x y z
N MET A 1 -1.23 22.97 -9.75
CA MET A 1 -1.80 24.33 -9.64
C MET A 1 -2.90 24.38 -8.56
N VAL A 2 -4.03 23.62 -8.65
CA VAL A 2 -5.14 23.68 -7.69
C VAL A 2 -4.68 23.41 -6.25
N ALA A 3 -3.88 22.36 -6.01
CA ALA A 3 -3.36 22.05 -4.67
C ALA A 3 -2.44 23.14 -4.10
N ILE A 4 -1.67 23.83 -4.94
CA ILE A 4 -0.86 24.98 -4.51
C ILE A 4 -1.78 26.18 -4.16
N GLY A 5 -2.79 26.45 -5.00
CA GLY A 5 -3.79 27.49 -4.68
C GLY A 5 -4.51 27.22 -3.37
N TRP A 6 -4.87 25.95 -3.12
CA TRP A 6 -5.44 25.52 -1.85
C TRP A 6 -4.49 25.74 -0.68
N LEU A 7 -3.20 25.40 -0.83
CA LEU A 7 -2.20 25.62 0.21
C LEU A 7 -2.07 27.13 0.55
N ILE A 8 -1.96 27.99 -0.47
CA ILE A 8 -1.87 29.43 -0.28
C ILE A 8 -3.13 29.96 0.45
N PHE A 9 -4.30 29.48 0.05
CA PHE A 9 -5.57 29.86 0.70
C PHE A 9 -5.62 29.42 2.17
N VAL A 10 -5.19 28.21 2.50
CA VAL A 10 -5.15 27.69 3.87
C VAL A 10 -4.14 28.44 4.73
N ILE A 11 -2.97 28.80 4.16
CA ILE A 11 -1.97 29.64 4.87
C ILE A 11 -2.56 31.02 5.18
N TRP A 12 -3.26 31.63 4.23
CA TRP A 12 -3.92 32.92 4.46
C TRP A 12 -5.03 32.81 5.52
N LEU A 13 -5.88 31.81 5.44
CA LEU A 13 -6.98 31.58 6.37
C LEU A 13 -6.51 31.31 7.80
N SER A 14 -5.35 30.70 7.98
CA SER A 14 -4.82 30.31 9.28
C SER A 14 -4.04 31.42 10.00
N GLN A 15 -3.87 32.60 9.42
CA GLN A 15 -3.08 33.69 10.03
C GLN A 15 -3.55 34.08 11.43
N PRO A 16 -4.86 34.20 11.75
CA PRO A 16 -5.31 34.46 13.12
C PRO A 16 -4.89 33.36 14.11
N TRP A 17 -4.91 32.10 13.69
CA TRP A 17 -4.46 30.97 14.51
C TRP A 17 -2.96 30.98 14.69
N ILE A 18 -2.18 31.25 13.63
CA ILE A 18 -0.72 31.46 13.72
C ILE A 18 -0.41 32.55 14.75
N HIS A 19 -1.09 33.70 14.66
CA HIS A 19 -0.87 34.81 15.57
C HIS A 19 -1.12 34.40 17.03
N GLN A 20 -2.26 33.77 17.31
CA GLN A 20 -2.60 33.31 18.66
C GLN A 20 -1.59 32.28 19.19
N LEU A 21 -1.23 31.27 18.38
CA LEU A 21 -0.29 30.21 18.78
C LEU A 21 1.12 30.78 18.99
N SER A 22 1.54 31.75 18.17
CA SER A 22 2.86 32.36 18.25
C SER A 22 3.13 33.10 19.53
N GLN A 23 2.08 33.60 20.23
CA GLN A 23 2.20 34.27 21.52
C GLN A 23 2.72 33.33 22.62
N THR A 24 2.47 32.01 22.49
CA THR A 24 2.89 31.00 23.47
C THR A 24 4.11 30.20 23.02
N THR A 25 4.24 29.93 21.73
CA THR A 25 5.26 29.01 21.18
C THR A 25 6.35 29.73 20.39
N GLY A 26 6.15 31.00 20.05
CA GLY A 26 6.98 31.73 19.07
C GLY A 26 6.54 31.45 17.61
N VAL A 27 6.88 32.39 16.73
CA VAL A 27 6.39 32.40 15.33
C VAL A 27 6.85 31.14 14.54
N ILE A 28 8.12 30.78 14.64
CA ILE A 28 8.66 29.62 13.90
C ILE A 28 7.99 28.32 14.34
N ALA A 29 7.87 28.12 15.66
CA ALA A 29 7.22 26.92 16.19
C ALA A 29 5.73 26.86 15.80
N ALA A 30 5.00 28.00 15.80
CA ALA A 30 3.62 28.06 15.36
C ALA A 30 3.46 27.61 13.91
N TYR A 31 4.31 28.10 12.98
CA TYR A 31 4.29 27.67 11.59
C TYR A 31 4.64 26.19 11.44
N LEU A 32 5.63 25.68 12.15
CA LEU A 32 5.97 24.25 12.12
C LEU A 32 4.81 23.38 12.63
N ILE A 33 4.20 23.74 13.74
CA ILE A 33 3.05 23.02 14.29
C ILE A 33 1.92 22.93 13.26
N ILE A 34 1.50 24.07 12.72
CA ILE A 34 0.37 24.13 11.79
C ILE A 34 0.74 23.49 10.44
N ALA A 35 1.99 23.56 9.99
CA ALA A 35 2.43 22.85 8.81
C ALA A 35 2.22 21.32 8.93
N GLY A 36 2.58 20.75 10.08
CA GLY A 36 2.45 19.30 10.31
C GLY A 36 1.00 18.83 10.46
N ILE A 37 0.14 19.61 11.10
CA ILE A 37 -1.25 19.19 11.38
C ILE A 37 -2.27 19.67 10.34
N ALA A 38 -1.94 20.67 9.51
CA ALA A 38 -2.89 21.25 8.55
C ALA A 38 -2.33 21.44 7.14
N TYR A 39 -1.19 22.14 6.96
CA TYR A 39 -0.74 22.51 5.61
C TYR A 39 -0.32 21.31 4.76
N LEU A 40 0.51 20.44 5.29
CA LEU A 40 0.99 19.27 4.57
C LEU A 40 -0.09 18.23 4.33
N PRO A 41 -0.87 17.81 5.34
CA PRO A 41 -2.01 16.92 5.12
C PRO A 41 -3.04 17.52 4.18
N GLY A 42 -3.33 18.82 4.30
CA GLY A 42 -4.27 19.53 3.43
C GLY A 42 -3.80 19.60 1.98
N TYR A 43 -2.50 19.87 1.75
CA TYR A 43 -1.90 19.86 0.42
C TYR A 43 -1.97 18.47 -0.22
N ILE A 44 -1.57 17.41 0.51
CA ILE A 44 -1.61 16.03 0.03
C ILE A 44 -3.04 15.61 -0.32
N SER A 45 -4.02 15.96 0.54
CA SER A 45 -5.43 15.66 0.30
C SER A 45 -5.98 16.40 -0.92
N ALA A 46 -5.68 17.70 -1.07
CA ALA A 46 -6.09 18.50 -2.22
C ALA A 46 -5.45 18.01 -3.53
N PHE A 47 -4.16 17.63 -3.47
CA PHE A 47 -3.44 17.07 -4.61
C PHE A 47 -4.05 15.73 -5.04
N THR A 48 -4.31 14.83 -4.08
CA THR A 48 -4.92 13.52 -4.33
C THR A 48 -6.31 13.68 -4.93
N LEU A 49 -7.17 14.50 -4.31
CA LEU A 49 -8.54 14.74 -4.80
C LEU A 49 -8.53 15.32 -6.22
N THR A 50 -7.71 16.37 -6.45
CA THR A 50 -7.64 17.02 -7.77
C THR A 50 -7.16 16.05 -8.83
N SER A 51 -6.14 15.25 -8.53
CA SER A 51 -5.62 14.24 -9.45
C SER A 51 -6.68 13.20 -9.81
N LEU A 52 -7.42 12.71 -8.80
CA LEU A 52 -8.47 11.71 -9.00
C LEU A 52 -9.70 12.26 -9.75
N LEU A 53 -10.04 13.56 -9.59
CA LEU A 53 -11.12 14.20 -10.34
C LEU A 53 -10.76 14.41 -11.81
N LEU A 54 -9.47 14.60 -12.12
CA LEU A 54 -8.96 14.72 -13.49
C LEU A 54 -8.70 13.37 -14.16
N ASP A 55 -8.73 12.27 -13.39
CA ASP A 55 -8.53 10.95 -13.94
C ASP A 55 -9.71 10.52 -14.81
N LYS A 56 -9.39 9.91 -15.94
CA LYS A 56 -10.39 9.32 -16.81
C LYS A 56 -11.10 8.19 -16.06
N LYS A 57 -12.41 8.04 -16.33
CA LYS A 57 -13.20 6.94 -15.73
C LYS A 57 -12.48 5.62 -15.94
N ALA A 58 -12.30 4.84 -14.86
CA ALA A 58 -11.73 3.52 -14.97
C ALA A 58 -12.66 2.64 -15.80
N GLU A 59 -12.17 2.24 -16.96
CA GLU A 59 -12.77 1.19 -17.78
C GLU A 59 -12.01 -0.09 -17.50
N LEU A 60 -12.73 -1.20 -17.50
CA LEU A 60 -12.09 -2.51 -17.34
C LEU A 60 -11.15 -2.75 -18.53
N PRO A 61 -9.93 -3.26 -18.33
CA PRO A 61 -9.05 -3.64 -19.43
C PRO A 61 -9.74 -4.66 -20.35
N THR A 62 -9.88 -4.33 -21.64
CA THR A 62 -10.49 -5.21 -22.65
C THR A 62 -9.51 -6.19 -23.25
N ALA A 63 -8.21 -5.93 -23.14
CA ALA A 63 -7.17 -6.79 -23.67
C ALA A 63 -7.17 -8.16 -22.95
N ASN A 64 -6.92 -9.21 -23.73
CA ASN A 64 -6.83 -10.57 -23.23
C ASN A 64 -5.46 -11.17 -23.61
N PRO A 65 -4.38 -10.80 -22.89
CA PRO A 65 -3.04 -11.25 -23.19
C PRO A 65 -2.87 -12.74 -22.92
N SER A 66 -1.95 -13.37 -23.70
CA SER A 66 -1.59 -14.79 -23.56
C SER A 66 -0.11 -15.00 -23.26
N ILE A 67 0.58 -13.98 -22.75
CA ILE A 67 2.01 -14.01 -22.43
C ILE A 67 2.24 -14.99 -21.26
N PRO A 68 3.24 -15.89 -21.33
CA PRO A 68 3.55 -16.78 -20.22
C PRO A 68 3.95 -16.00 -18.95
N ILE A 69 3.42 -16.42 -17.80
CA ILE A 69 3.66 -15.79 -16.50
C ILE A 69 4.12 -16.85 -15.51
N THR A 70 5.08 -16.48 -14.65
CA THR A 70 5.44 -17.27 -13.47
C THR A 70 4.91 -16.59 -12.20
N ILE A 71 4.17 -17.31 -11.37
CA ILE A 71 3.74 -16.83 -10.05
C ILE A 71 4.74 -17.35 -9.01
N LEU A 72 5.34 -16.44 -8.25
CA LEU A 72 6.21 -16.75 -7.11
C LEU A 72 5.39 -16.62 -5.82
N ILE A 73 5.33 -17.69 -5.03
CA ILE A 73 4.65 -17.74 -3.73
C ILE A 73 5.70 -18.12 -2.68
N ALA A 74 6.12 -17.15 -1.85
CA ALA A 74 6.93 -17.42 -0.70
C ALA A 74 6.03 -17.83 0.48
N ALA A 75 6.22 -19.01 1.04
CA ALA A 75 5.37 -19.55 2.10
C ALA A 75 6.18 -19.99 3.32
N ARG A 76 5.63 -19.73 4.52
CA ARG A 76 6.15 -20.25 5.77
C ARG A 76 5.03 -20.43 6.77
N ASN A 77 4.66 -21.69 7.08
CA ASN A 77 3.56 -22.03 7.99
C ASN A 77 2.20 -21.47 7.53
N GLU A 78 1.86 -21.73 6.26
CA GLU A 78 0.65 -21.24 5.59
C GLU A 78 -0.34 -22.39 5.25
N GLU A 79 -0.36 -23.45 6.06
CA GLU A 79 -1.22 -24.60 5.81
C GLU A 79 -2.71 -24.27 5.72
N LYS A 80 -3.14 -23.12 6.28
CA LYS A 80 -4.53 -22.69 6.29
C LYS A 80 -4.94 -21.99 4.97
N GLY A 81 -4.06 -21.18 4.40
CA GLY A 81 -4.37 -20.33 3.25
C GLY A 81 -3.92 -20.90 1.91
N ILE A 82 -2.78 -21.62 1.87
CA ILE A 82 -2.13 -22.02 0.61
C ILE A 82 -3.03 -22.82 -0.34
N GLY A 83 -3.87 -23.71 0.19
CA GLY A 83 -4.81 -24.49 -0.62
C GLY A 83 -5.82 -23.59 -1.35
N GLU A 84 -6.45 -22.68 -0.64
CA GLU A 84 -7.42 -21.73 -1.20
C GLU A 84 -6.76 -20.78 -2.20
N THR A 85 -5.55 -20.28 -1.91
CA THR A 85 -4.77 -19.45 -2.85
C THR A 85 -4.54 -20.17 -4.18
N LEU A 86 -4.13 -21.44 -4.15
CA LEU A 86 -3.95 -22.25 -5.38
C LEU A 86 -5.26 -22.50 -6.12
N GLU A 87 -6.38 -22.74 -5.41
CA GLU A 87 -7.69 -22.86 -6.05
C GLU A 87 -8.10 -21.58 -6.77
N HIS A 88 -7.84 -20.41 -6.19
CA HIS A 88 -8.10 -19.12 -6.83
C HIS A 88 -7.21 -18.90 -8.06
N ILE A 89 -5.97 -19.41 -8.07
CA ILE A 89 -5.12 -19.39 -9.25
C ILE A 89 -5.71 -20.33 -10.34
N ALA A 90 -6.21 -21.51 -9.98
CA ALA A 90 -6.81 -22.45 -10.92
C ALA A 90 -8.06 -21.89 -11.61
N ARG A 91 -8.77 -20.97 -10.96
CA ARG A 91 -9.99 -20.31 -11.48
C ARG A 91 -9.71 -19.06 -12.33
N GLN A 92 -8.43 -18.75 -12.63
CA GLN A 92 -8.11 -17.53 -13.38
C GLN A 92 -8.55 -17.63 -14.85
N GLU A 93 -9.23 -16.59 -15.29
CA GLU A 93 -9.63 -16.38 -16.70
C GLU A 93 -8.46 -15.76 -17.47
N TYR A 94 -7.39 -16.54 -17.69
CA TYR A 94 -6.20 -16.10 -18.37
C TYR A 94 -5.81 -17.09 -19.49
N LEU A 95 -5.55 -16.57 -20.69
CA LEU A 95 -5.25 -17.40 -21.85
C LEU A 95 -3.81 -17.89 -21.93
N GLY A 96 -2.91 -17.22 -21.25
CA GLY A 96 -1.47 -17.56 -21.23
C GLY A 96 -1.17 -18.70 -20.27
N ILE A 97 0.01 -19.29 -20.44
CA ILE A 97 0.52 -20.32 -19.53
C ILE A 97 0.87 -19.69 -18.20
N ILE A 98 0.33 -20.26 -17.11
CA ILE A 98 0.69 -19.90 -15.74
C ILE A 98 1.57 -21.01 -15.17
N LYS A 99 2.81 -20.67 -14.81
CA LYS A 99 3.72 -21.52 -14.03
C LYS A 99 3.68 -21.06 -12.58
N ILE A 100 3.64 -21.98 -11.63
CA ILE A 100 3.62 -21.66 -10.21
C ILE A 100 4.89 -22.20 -9.58
N ILE A 101 5.61 -21.34 -8.85
CA ILE A 101 6.75 -21.72 -8.02
C ILE A 101 6.40 -21.36 -6.58
N LEU A 102 6.17 -22.37 -5.77
CA LEU A 102 6.05 -22.25 -4.31
C LEU A 102 7.44 -22.39 -3.71
N ILE A 103 7.85 -21.41 -2.93
CA ILE A 103 9.13 -21.44 -2.23
C ILE A 103 8.84 -21.60 -0.74
N ASP A 104 9.04 -22.80 -0.21
CA ASP A 104 8.94 -23.09 1.19
C ASP A 104 10.16 -22.56 1.94
N ASN A 105 9.93 -21.62 2.85
CA ASN A 105 10.99 -20.99 3.65
C ASN A 105 11.03 -21.56 5.07
N GLY A 106 11.14 -22.88 5.17
CA GLY A 106 11.27 -23.60 6.42
C GLY A 106 9.94 -23.76 7.17
N SER A 107 8.88 -24.17 6.51
CA SER A 107 7.61 -24.52 7.17
C SER A 107 7.76 -25.77 8.04
N THR A 108 7.09 -25.76 9.19
CA THR A 108 7.02 -26.87 10.15
C THR A 108 5.64 -27.51 10.22
N ASP A 109 4.69 -26.95 9.47
CA ASP A 109 3.31 -27.44 9.33
C ASP A 109 3.10 -28.20 8.00
N ARG A 110 1.86 -28.43 7.61
CA ARG A 110 1.52 -29.14 6.37
C ARG A 110 1.42 -28.25 5.13
N THR A 111 2.07 -27.08 5.10
CA THR A 111 2.03 -26.13 3.97
C THR A 111 2.35 -26.80 2.64
N VAL A 112 3.50 -27.49 2.54
CA VAL A 112 3.98 -28.15 1.32
C VAL A 112 3.07 -29.31 0.90
N GLU A 113 2.62 -30.11 1.85
CA GLU A 113 1.71 -31.23 1.59
C GLU A 113 0.39 -30.73 0.99
N LYS A 114 -0.23 -29.73 1.61
CA LYS A 114 -1.50 -29.14 1.12
C LYS A 114 -1.35 -28.48 -0.23
N ALA A 115 -0.25 -27.80 -0.47
CA ALA A 115 0.02 -27.20 -1.77
C ALA A 115 0.09 -28.28 -2.89
N ARG A 116 0.81 -29.37 -2.64
CA ARG A 116 0.92 -30.49 -3.60
C ARG A 116 -0.43 -31.13 -3.87
N GLN A 117 -1.18 -31.49 -2.81
CA GLN A 117 -2.51 -32.08 -2.94
C GLN A 117 -3.48 -31.20 -3.72
N THR A 118 -3.44 -29.87 -3.46
CA THR A 118 -4.31 -28.92 -4.18
C THR A 118 -3.89 -28.80 -5.64
N ALA A 119 -2.61 -28.71 -5.95
CA ALA A 119 -2.10 -28.64 -7.32
C ALA A 119 -2.48 -29.89 -8.14
N GLU A 120 -2.33 -31.08 -7.57
CA GLU A 120 -2.75 -32.35 -8.21
C GLU A 120 -4.27 -32.36 -8.48
N ARG A 121 -5.09 -31.97 -7.51
CA ARG A 121 -6.54 -31.93 -7.63
C ARG A 121 -7.03 -30.91 -8.67
N THR A 122 -6.34 -29.78 -8.81
CA THR A 122 -6.73 -28.68 -9.70
C THR A 122 -6.04 -28.73 -11.08
N GLY A 123 -5.06 -29.62 -11.25
CA GLY A 123 -4.28 -29.73 -12.50
C GLY A 123 -3.28 -28.59 -12.70
N LEU A 124 -2.89 -27.88 -11.64
CA LEU A 124 -1.93 -26.79 -11.72
C LEU A 124 -0.50 -27.31 -11.87
N SER A 125 0.27 -26.64 -12.74
CA SER A 125 1.71 -26.87 -12.85
C SER A 125 2.44 -26.20 -11.67
N LEU A 126 2.76 -26.94 -10.62
CA LEU A 126 3.40 -26.46 -9.41
C LEU A 126 4.82 -27.01 -9.27
N MET A 127 5.81 -26.10 -9.20
CA MET A 127 7.17 -26.40 -8.77
C MET A 127 7.32 -26.00 -7.29
N ILE A 128 7.90 -26.86 -6.48
CA ILE A 128 8.18 -26.58 -5.06
C ILE A 128 9.68 -26.49 -4.88
N LEU A 129 10.14 -25.37 -4.30
CA LEU A 129 11.52 -25.12 -3.93
C LEU A 129 11.61 -24.95 -2.42
N HIS A 130 12.76 -25.30 -1.86
CA HIS A 130 13.08 -25.06 -0.45
C HIS A 130 14.18 -24.00 -0.34
N GLU A 131 13.99 -23.06 0.59
CA GLU A 131 14.96 -22.05 0.96
C GLU A 131 15.22 -22.12 2.47
N GLU A 132 16.44 -22.47 2.83
CA GLU A 132 16.84 -22.69 4.24
C GLU A 132 17.07 -21.38 4.99
N ILE A 133 17.52 -20.33 4.27
CA ILE A 133 17.81 -19.04 4.87
C ILE A 133 16.46 -18.31 5.12
N PRO A 134 16.10 -18.04 6.39
CA PRO A 134 14.85 -17.34 6.68
C PRO A 134 14.80 -15.96 6.03
N GLY A 135 13.67 -15.61 5.43
CA GLY A 135 13.46 -14.30 4.85
C GLY A 135 12.65 -14.35 3.55
N LYS A 136 11.59 -13.55 3.44
CA LYS A 136 10.77 -13.49 2.22
C LYS A 136 11.60 -13.14 0.99
N HIS A 137 12.54 -12.20 1.12
CA HIS A 137 13.45 -11.82 0.05
C HIS A 137 14.35 -13.01 -0.41
N ASN A 138 14.83 -13.86 0.52
CA ASN A 138 15.61 -15.05 0.18
C ASN A 138 14.76 -16.04 -0.62
N ALA A 139 13.55 -16.33 -0.14
CA ALA A 139 12.61 -17.20 -0.84
C ALA A 139 12.28 -16.67 -2.25
N LEU A 140 11.93 -15.38 -2.39
CA LEU A 140 11.63 -14.79 -3.70
C LEU A 140 12.85 -14.82 -4.64
N ASN A 141 14.05 -14.54 -4.13
CA ASN A 141 15.29 -14.60 -4.93
C ASN A 141 15.66 -16.04 -5.31
N ARG A 142 15.37 -17.03 -4.46
CA ARG A 142 15.51 -18.44 -4.81
C ARG A 142 14.59 -18.82 -5.96
N GLY A 143 13.31 -18.37 -5.91
CA GLY A 143 12.35 -18.57 -6.98
C GLY A 143 12.71 -17.84 -8.27
N LEU A 144 13.25 -16.61 -8.17
CA LEU A 144 13.64 -15.78 -9.32
C LEU A 144 14.66 -16.45 -10.24
N LYS A 145 15.53 -17.31 -9.69
CA LYS A 145 16.53 -18.08 -10.46
C LYS A 145 15.88 -19.05 -11.45
N GLU A 146 14.70 -19.55 -11.14
CA GLU A 146 13.94 -20.50 -11.98
C GLU A 146 12.95 -19.78 -12.94
N VAL A 147 12.80 -18.45 -12.81
CA VAL A 147 11.91 -17.67 -13.69
C VAL A 147 12.52 -17.52 -15.06
N ASN A 148 11.82 -18.06 -16.07
CA ASN A 148 12.18 -17.98 -17.48
C ASN A 148 11.05 -17.40 -18.36
N THR A 149 10.00 -16.86 -17.73
CA THR A 149 8.89 -16.18 -18.42
C THR A 149 9.16 -14.67 -18.48
N PRO A 150 8.60 -13.96 -19.50
CA PRO A 150 8.77 -12.51 -19.62
C PRO A 150 8.23 -11.72 -18.42
N PHE A 151 7.14 -12.23 -17.81
CA PHE A 151 6.50 -11.63 -16.66
C PHE A 151 6.49 -12.58 -15.48
N LEU A 152 6.62 -12.02 -14.31
CA LEU A 152 6.41 -12.73 -13.05
C LEU A 152 5.41 -11.98 -12.16
N ILE A 153 4.69 -12.72 -11.32
CA ILE A 153 3.78 -12.20 -10.30
C ILE A 153 4.31 -12.66 -8.94
N THR A 154 4.36 -11.75 -7.96
CA THR A 154 4.44 -12.14 -6.55
C THR A 154 3.04 -12.26 -5.98
N LEU A 155 2.81 -13.30 -5.20
CA LEU A 155 1.55 -13.56 -4.53
C LEU A 155 1.83 -14.08 -3.12
N ASP A 156 1.17 -13.51 -2.11
CA ASP A 156 1.24 -14.05 -0.75
C ASP A 156 0.38 -15.32 -0.64
N ALA A 157 0.79 -16.24 0.24
CA ALA A 157 0.18 -17.56 0.39
C ALA A 157 -1.25 -17.53 1.00
N ASP A 158 -1.68 -16.37 1.48
CA ASP A 158 -3.00 -16.06 2.05
C ASP A 158 -3.80 -15.05 1.21
N THR A 159 -3.43 -14.90 -0.07
CA THR A 159 -4.06 -13.92 -0.96
C THR A 159 -4.87 -14.62 -2.05
N PHE A 160 -6.15 -14.25 -2.16
CA PHE A 160 -7.16 -14.89 -3.01
C PHE A 160 -7.51 -14.01 -4.21
N LEU A 161 -7.25 -14.49 -5.40
CA LEU A 161 -7.40 -13.72 -6.62
C LEU A 161 -8.86 -13.71 -7.13
N HIS A 162 -9.35 -12.56 -7.56
CA HIS A 162 -10.55 -12.50 -8.40
C HIS A 162 -10.30 -13.21 -9.74
N PRO A 163 -11.28 -13.88 -10.36
CA PRO A 163 -11.06 -14.65 -11.61
C PRO A 163 -10.36 -13.90 -12.73
N SER A 164 -10.58 -12.60 -12.88
CA SER A 164 -9.98 -11.79 -13.94
C SER A 164 -8.70 -11.04 -13.50
N ALA A 165 -8.19 -11.29 -12.28
CA ALA A 165 -7.14 -10.48 -11.68
C ALA A 165 -5.81 -10.54 -12.46
N ILE A 166 -5.35 -11.75 -12.82
CA ILE A 166 -4.11 -11.95 -13.60
C ILE A 166 -4.25 -11.32 -14.98
N ARG A 167 -5.39 -11.51 -15.64
CA ARG A 167 -5.67 -10.92 -16.96
C ARG A 167 -5.52 -9.40 -16.93
N PHE A 168 -6.08 -8.72 -15.93
CA PHE A 168 -6.01 -7.27 -15.84
C PHE A 168 -4.61 -6.75 -15.53
N LEU A 169 -3.84 -7.41 -14.63
CA LEU A 169 -2.45 -7.06 -14.42
C LEU A 169 -1.62 -7.22 -15.69
N ALA A 170 -1.75 -8.38 -16.37
CA ALA A 170 -1.01 -8.65 -17.58
C ALA A 170 -1.38 -7.69 -18.71
N ALA A 171 -2.67 -7.39 -18.88
CA ALA A 171 -3.14 -6.42 -19.87
C ALA A 171 -2.55 -5.04 -19.60
N LYS A 172 -2.58 -4.58 -18.35
CA LYS A 172 -2.01 -3.28 -17.98
C LYS A 172 -0.51 -3.21 -18.27
N LEU A 173 0.26 -4.22 -17.87
CA LEU A 173 1.70 -4.24 -18.09
C LEU A 173 2.06 -4.34 -19.58
N GLN A 174 1.29 -5.11 -20.36
CA GLN A 174 1.52 -5.28 -21.80
C GLN A 174 1.31 -3.98 -22.59
N ILE A 175 0.25 -3.22 -22.28
CA ILE A 175 -0.05 -1.96 -22.98
C ILE A 175 0.80 -0.78 -22.45
N SER A 176 1.42 -0.94 -21.31
CA SER A 176 2.34 0.06 -20.76
C SER A 176 3.68 0.04 -21.51
N GLY A 177 4.33 1.17 -21.59
CA GLY A 177 5.65 1.28 -22.23
C GLY A 177 6.68 0.33 -21.61
N PRO A 178 7.81 0.10 -22.30
CA PRO A 178 8.87 -0.79 -21.81
C PRO A 178 9.53 -0.29 -20.52
N ASP A 179 9.41 0.99 -20.23
CA ASP A 179 9.87 1.66 -19.02
C ASP A 179 8.99 1.35 -17.78
N VAL A 180 7.78 0.81 -17.97
CA VAL A 180 6.95 0.35 -16.86
C VAL A 180 7.42 -1.05 -16.44
N HIS A 181 8.10 -1.12 -15.30
CA HIS A 181 8.72 -2.34 -14.78
C HIS A 181 7.78 -3.19 -13.94
N ALA A 182 6.76 -2.58 -13.33
CA ALA A 182 5.79 -3.29 -12.51
C ALA A 182 4.39 -2.65 -12.55
N VAL A 183 3.38 -3.47 -12.26
CA VAL A 183 2.01 -3.04 -12.00
C VAL A 183 1.51 -3.68 -10.72
N ALA A 184 1.14 -2.86 -9.74
CA ALA A 184 0.53 -3.30 -8.50
C ALA A 184 -0.97 -3.61 -8.70
N GLY A 185 -1.47 -4.69 -8.09
CA GLY A 185 -2.88 -4.99 -8.03
C GLY A 185 -3.60 -4.31 -6.86
N SER A 186 -4.91 -4.42 -6.83
CA SER A 186 -5.77 -3.89 -5.77
C SER A 186 -6.02 -4.96 -4.72
N LEU A 187 -5.75 -4.66 -3.45
CA LEU A 187 -6.03 -5.54 -2.33
C LEU A 187 -7.30 -5.08 -1.60
N LEU A 188 -8.20 -6.03 -1.35
CA LEU A 188 -9.38 -5.86 -0.51
C LEU A 188 -9.30 -6.81 0.69
N VAL A 189 -9.98 -6.45 1.77
CA VAL A 189 -10.00 -7.25 3.00
C VAL A 189 -10.98 -8.41 2.87
N GLN A 190 -10.52 -9.64 3.13
CA GLN A 190 -11.32 -10.87 3.12
C GLN A 190 -12.06 -11.08 4.44
N ASN A 191 -11.37 -10.98 5.56
CA ASN A 191 -11.89 -11.27 6.90
C ASN A 191 -12.60 -10.08 7.58
N ASN A 192 -13.29 -9.23 6.81
CA ASN A 192 -13.93 -8.00 7.28
C ASN A 192 -15.03 -8.19 8.33
N ARG A 193 -15.51 -9.41 8.55
CA ARG A 193 -16.53 -9.74 9.55
C ARG A 193 -15.95 -10.22 10.89
N GLY A 194 -14.67 -10.56 10.96
CA GLY A 194 -14.02 -11.17 12.10
C GLY A 194 -13.98 -10.26 13.34
N SER A 195 -13.52 -9.00 13.16
CA SER A 195 -13.34 -8.09 14.29
C SER A 195 -13.66 -6.64 13.94
N PHE A 196 -13.75 -5.76 14.96
CA PHE A 196 -13.86 -4.31 14.74
C PHE A 196 -12.64 -3.77 13.99
N LEU A 197 -11.44 -4.24 14.35
CA LEU A 197 -10.19 -3.82 13.67
C LEU A 197 -10.18 -4.21 12.18
N ALA A 198 -10.67 -5.39 11.84
CA ALA A 198 -10.77 -5.81 10.44
C ALA A 198 -11.75 -4.93 9.66
N ARG A 199 -12.89 -4.53 10.28
CA ARG A 199 -13.86 -3.59 9.66
C ARG A 199 -13.27 -2.20 9.43
N VAL A 200 -12.42 -1.72 10.32
CA VAL A 200 -11.72 -0.44 10.16
C VAL A 200 -10.68 -0.53 9.02
N GLN A 201 -9.89 -1.60 9.00
CA GLN A 201 -8.90 -1.84 7.95
C GLN A 201 -9.55 -2.07 6.57
N GLU A 202 -10.76 -2.65 6.51
CA GLU A 202 -11.54 -2.73 5.26
C GLU A 202 -11.71 -1.34 4.64
N TRP A 203 -12.05 -0.31 5.40
CA TRP A 203 -12.19 1.04 4.90
C TRP A 203 -10.86 1.69 4.54
N GLU A 204 -9.79 1.39 5.27
CA GLU A 204 -8.44 1.85 4.93
C GLU A 204 -8.00 1.32 3.57
N TYR A 205 -8.09 0.00 3.35
CA TYR A 205 -7.71 -0.62 2.07
C TYR A 205 -8.57 -0.10 0.92
N TYR A 206 -9.87 0.02 1.16
CA TYR A 206 -10.84 0.42 0.16
C TYR A 206 -10.75 1.89 -0.25
N LEU A 207 -10.55 2.81 0.69
CA LEU A 207 -10.53 4.24 0.41
C LEU A 207 -9.11 4.81 0.35
N SER A 208 -8.29 4.56 1.35
CA SER A 208 -7.00 5.23 1.48
C SER A 208 -5.95 4.61 0.58
N ILE A 209 -5.63 3.33 0.78
CA ILE A 209 -4.55 2.66 0.04
C ILE A 209 -4.85 2.63 -1.47
N ALA A 210 -6.06 2.21 -1.86
CA ALA A 210 -6.44 2.15 -3.27
C ALA A 210 -6.41 3.54 -3.94
N SER A 211 -6.84 4.59 -3.24
CA SER A 211 -6.89 5.95 -3.80
C SER A 211 -5.51 6.56 -3.98
N ILE A 212 -4.62 6.37 -2.99
CA ILE A 212 -3.24 6.84 -3.08
C ILE A 212 -2.51 6.13 -4.23
N LYS A 213 -2.61 4.81 -4.32
CA LYS A 213 -1.99 4.06 -5.43
C LYS A 213 -2.55 4.46 -6.79
N ARG A 214 -3.86 4.67 -6.90
CA ARG A 214 -4.48 5.14 -8.12
C ARG A 214 -3.97 6.54 -8.50
N MET A 215 -3.92 7.48 -7.58
CA MET A 215 -3.39 8.82 -7.80
C MET A 215 -1.94 8.74 -8.27
N GLN A 216 -1.08 7.98 -7.59
CA GLN A 216 0.31 7.77 -7.97
C GLN A 216 0.44 7.11 -9.36
N SER A 217 -0.46 6.20 -9.71
CA SER A 217 -0.49 5.52 -11.01
C SER A 217 -0.83 6.43 -12.19
N ILE A 218 -1.60 7.51 -11.98
CA ILE A 218 -1.85 8.53 -13.01
C ILE A 218 -0.50 9.10 -13.52
N TYR A 219 0.47 9.19 -12.62
CA TYR A 219 1.82 9.67 -12.89
C TYR A 219 2.82 8.53 -13.12
N GLN A 220 2.36 7.28 -13.19
CA GLN A 220 3.20 6.08 -13.32
C GLN A 220 4.30 5.97 -12.26
N SER A 221 4.01 6.44 -11.05
CA SER A 221 4.94 6.53 -9.93
C SER A 221 4.33 5.92 -8.67
N THR A 222 3.69 4.74 -8.79
CA THR A 222 3.17 3.97 -7.66
C THR A 222 4.33 3.53 -6.76
N LEU A 223 4.39 4.02 -5.53
CA LEU A 223 5.55 3.87 -4.65
C LEU A 223 5.80 2.44 -4.17
N VAL A 224 4.79 1.57 -4.22
CA VAL A 224 4.91 0.18 -3.76
C VAL A 224 4.20 -0.76 -4.71
N ALA A 225 4.97 -1.55 -5.46
CA ALA A 225 4.50 -2.78 -6.08
C ALA A 225 4.51 -3.88 -5.00
N GLN A 226 3.40 -3.96 -4.22
CA GLN A 226 3.33 -4.80 -3.03
C GLN A 226 3.58 -6.29 -3.34
N GLY A 227 4.31 -6.95 -2.43
CA GLY A 227 4.64 -8.37 -2.53
C GLY A 227 3.43 -9.31 -2.54
N ALA A 228 2.29 -8.84 -1.98
CA ALA A 228 1.08 -9.65 -1.88
C ALA A 228 0.38 -9.90 -3.24
N PHE A 229 0.40 -8.93 -4.16
CA PHE A 229 -0.12 -9.10 -5.51
C PHE A 229 0.37 -8.00 -6.44
N SER A 230 1.40 -8.28 -7.22
CA SER A 230 1.94 -7.38 -8.25
C SER A 230 2.57 -8.17 -9.39
N ILE A 231 2.51 -7.65 -10.61
CA ILE A 231 3.19 -8.20 -11.78
C ILE A 231 4.41 -7.36 -12.12
N PHE A 232 5.47 -8.01 -12.55
CA PHE A 232 6.76 -7.41 -12.88
C PHE A 232 7.26 -7.89 -14.23
N ARG A 233 8.05 -7.07 -14.92
CA ARG A 233 8.94 -7.56 -15.97
C ARG A 233 10.08 -8.34 -15.34
N SER A 234 10.27 -9.59 -15.76
CA SER A 234 11.26 -10.49 -15.14
C SER A 234 12.70 -9.98 -15.31
N ASP A 235 13.02 -9.39 -16.46
CA ASP A 235 14.30 -8.77 -16.74
C ASP A 235 14.57 -7.54 -15.85
N ALA A 236 13.56 -6.72 -15.59
CA ALA A 236 13.69 -5.56 -14.71
C ALA A 236 14.00 -5.96 -13.26
N VAL A 237 13.33 -7.01 -12.75
CA VAL A 237 13.63 -7.54 -11.40
C VAL A 237 15.05 -8.10 -11.35
N LYS A 238 15.47 -8.87 -12.36
CA LYS A 238 16.84 -9.41 -12.45
C LYS A 238 17.89 -8.30 -12.55
N ALA A 239 17.64 -7.27 -13.35
CA ALA A 239 18.52 -6.12 -13.51
C ALA A 239 18.64 -5.28 -12.22
N ALA A 240 17.58 -5.20 -11.40
CA ALA A 240 17.61 -4.55 -10.09
C ALA A 240 18.33 -5.37 -9.00
N GLY A 241 18.77 -6.60 -9.33
CA GLY A 241 19.42 -7.52 -8.40
C GLY A 241 18.46 -8.34 -7.53
N GLY A 242 17.17 -8.42 -7.90
CA GLY A 242 16.14 -9.11 -7.14
C GLY A 242 15.66 -8.32 -5.92
N TRP A 243 15.00 -9.03 -4.98
CA TRP A 243 14.50 -8.45 -3.73
C TRP A 243 15.64 -8.22 -2.74
N PRO A 244 15.80 -6.99 -2.22
CA PRO A 244 16.87 -6.68 -1.27
C PRO A 244 16.62 -7.31 0.11
N ASP A 245 17.69 -7.52 0.88
CA ASP A 245 17.60 -7.86 2.30
C ASP A 245 17.10 -6.63 3.10
N SER A 246 15.81 -6.46 3.13
CA SER A 246 15.13 -5.38 3.84
C SER A 246 13.79 -5.85 4.38
N ILE A 247 13.28 -5.17 5.42
CA ILE A 247 11.95 -5.42 5.97
C ILE A 247 10.86 -5.02 4.96
N GLY A 248 11.13 -3.98 4.17
CA GLY A 248 10.29 -3.51 3.08
C GLY A 248 10.91 -3.87 1.72
N GLU A 249 11.11 -5.15 1.45
CA GLU A 249 11.73 -5.64 0.22
C GLU A 249 11.00 -5.16 -1.05
N ASP A 250 9.67 -5.00 -0.98
CA ASP A 250 8.82 -4.57 -2.07
C ASP A 250 8.90 -3.06 -2.35
N ILE A 251 8.89 -2.22 -1.32
CA ILE A 251 9.06 -0.77 -1.48
C ILE A 251 10.48 -0.46 -1.96
N VAL A 252 11.52 -1.10 -1.41
CA VAL A 252 12.91 -0.87 -1.82
C VAL A 252 13.13 -1.30 -3.27
N LEU A 253 12.62 -2.49 -3.68
CA LEU A 253 12.68 -2.92 -5.08
C LEU A 253 11.98 -1.92 -6.00
N THR A 254 10.78 -1.44 -5.61
CA THR A 254 10.04 -0.44 -6.39
C THR A 254 10.86 0.84 -6.59
N TRP A 255 11.53 1.33 -5.54
CA TRP A 255 12.34 2.54 -5.63
C TRP A 255 13.64 2.34 -6.42
N LYS A 256 14.22 1.13 -6.40
CA LYS A 256 15.32 0.78 -7.31
C LYS A 256 14.90 0.84 -8.77
N PHE A 257 13.65 0.50 -9.10
CA PHE A 257 13.14 0.73 -10.47
C PHE A 257 13.17 2.21 -10.82
N PHE A 258 12.71 3.11 -9.93
CA PHE A 258 12.76 4.56 -10.17
C PHE A 258 14.20 5.08 -10.31
N GLU A 259 15.14 4.60 -9.50
CA GLU A 259 16.57 4.96 -9.62
C GLU A 259 17.12 4.58 -11.01
N ASN A 260 16.65 3.47 -11.58
CA ASN A 260 17.01 2.98 -12.92
C ASN A 260 16.08 3.51 -14.03
N ASN A 261 15.41 4.63 -13.83
CA ASN A 261 14.45 5.27 -14.75
C ASN A 261 13.25 4.40 -15.14
N GLY A 262 12.95 3.35 -14.37
CA GLY A 262 11.74 2.57 -14.51
C GLY A 262 10.55 3.30 -13.90
N ARG A 263 9.36 2.84 -14.28
CA ARG A 263 8.06 3.34 -13.79
C ARG A 263 7.25 2.21 -13.21
N VAL A 264 6.31 2.54 -12.33
CA VAL A 264 5.41 1.58 -11.69
C VAL A 264 3.99 2.12 -11.72
N CYS A 265 3.06 1.27 -12.17
CA CYS A 265 1.64 1.57 -12.26
C CYS A 265 0.83 0.79 -11.22
N PHE A 266 -0.45 1.10 -11.16
CA PHE A 266 -1.45 0.38 -10.39
C PHE A 266 -2.64 0.06 -11.28
N GLU A 267 -3.19 -1.16 -11.16
CA GLU A 267 -4.41 -1.57 -11.87
C GLU A 267 -5.53 -1.82 -10.85
N PRO A 268 -6.47 -0.87 -10.71
CA PRO A 268 -7.52 -0.98 -9.70
C PRO A 268 -8.52 -2.11 -9.97
N ALA A 269 -8.65 -2.59 -11.21
CA ALA A 269 -9.54 -3.71 -11.58
C ALA A 269 -8.91 -5.08 -11.30
N ALA A 270 -7.59 -5.16 -11.15
CA ALA A 270 -6.90 -6.39 -10.78
C ALA A 270 -7.03 -6.63 -9.27
N VAL A 271 -8.15 -7.21 -8.87
CA VAL A 271 -8.53 -7.35 -7.46
C VAL A 271 -8.06 -8.68 -6.88
N ALA A 272 -7.48 -8.61 -5.69
CA ALA A 272 -7.21 -9.75 -4.82
C ALA A 272 -7.73 -9.46 -3.40
N PHE A 273 -7.98 -10.50 -2.64
CA PHE A 273 -8.46 -10.45 -1.26
C PHE A 273 -7.36 -10.97 -0.35
N THR A 274 -7.11 -10.30 0.76
CA THR A 274 -6.11 -10.70 1.75
C THR A 274 -6.68 -10.62 3.16
N GLU A 275 -6.14 -11.39 4.07
CA GLU A 275 -6.50 -11.29 5.48
C GLU A 275 -5.75 -10.12 6.15
N VAL A 276 -6.43 -9.44 7.06
CA VAL A 276 -5.84 -8.36 7.86
C VAL A 276 -5.82 -8.75 9.33
N PRO A 277 -4.91 -8.18 10.12
CA PRO A 277 -4.84 -8.42 11.56
C PRO A 277 -6.17 -8.16 12.29
N GLU A 278 -6.65 -9.14 13.03
CA GLU A 278 -7.84 -9.03 13.87
C GLU A 278 -7.53 -8.62 15.31
N SER A 279 -6.28 -8.79 15.74
CA SER A 279 -5.81 -8.36 17.05
C SER A 279 -4.95 -7.10 16.98
N PHE A 280 -5.05 -6.29 18.03
CA PHE A 280 -4.31 -5.03 18.14
C PHE A 280 -2.78 -5.24 18.10
N ILE A 281 -2.30 -6.33 18.74
CA ILE A 281 -0.86 -6.65 18.77
C ILE A 281 -0.34 -6.96 17.36
N HIS A 282 -1.08 -7.73 16.59
CA HIS A 282 -0.70 -8.06 15.21
C HIS A 282 -0.76 -6.83 14.30
N LEU A 283 -1.77 -5.97 14.46
CA LEU A 283 -1.86 -4.70 13.75
C LEU A 283 -0.64 -3.82 14.04
N ILE A 284 -0.27 -3.63 15.30
CA ILE A 284 0.92 -2.85 15.69
C ILE A 284 2.18 -3.42 15.03
N ARG A 285 2.39 -4.73 15.09
CA ARG A 285 3.56 -5.38 14.47
C ARG A 285 3.61 -5.14 12.96
N GLN A 286 2.48 -5.29 12.29
CA GLN A 286 2.38 -5.06 10.84
C GLN A 286 2.70 -3.61 10.48
N ARG A 287 2.11 -2.63 11.18
CA ARG A 287 2.31 -1.19 10.91
C ARG A 287 3.72 -0.72 11.23
N LYS A 288 4.30 -1.21 12.32
CA LYS A 288 5.73 -0.97 12.62
C LYS A 288 6.64 -1.50 11.51
N ARG A 289 6.35 -2.71 10.99
CA ARG A 289 7.09 -3.28 9.88
C ARG A 289 7.00 -2.39 8.62
N TRP A 290 5.81 -1.88 8.29
CA TRP A 290 5.63 -0.98 7.15
C TRP A 290 6.39 0.34 7.33
N ALA A 291 6.29 0.93 8.52
CA ALA A 291 7.02 2.15 8.86
C ALA A 291 8.54 1.97 8.75
N ARG A 292 9.07 0.86 9.28
CA ARG A 292 10.50 0.51 9.14
C ARG A 292 10.90 0.35 7.69
N GLY A 293 10.11 -0.38 6.90
CA GLY A 293 10.36 -0.59 5.47
C GLY A 293 10.44 0.72 4.67
N MET A 294 9.59 1.70 4.98
CA MET A 294 9.64 3.03 4.37
C MET A 294 10.96 3.75 4.70
N ILE A 295 11.42 3.71 5.96
CA ILE A 295 12.70 4.31 6.35
C ILE A 295 13.88 3.58 5.68
N GLU A 296 13.82 2.25 5.57
CA GLU A 296 14.84 1.49 4.83
C GLU A 296 14.90 1.90 3.36
N ALA A 297 13.75 2.10 2.71
CA ALA A 297 13.70 2.57 1.33
C ALA A 297 14.35 3.95 1.19
N LEU A 298 14.04 4.89 2.06
CA LEU A 298 14.66 6.23 2.10
C LEU A 298 16.18 6.19 2.32
N LYS A 299 16.67 5.22 3.11
CA LYS A 299 18.11 5.03 3.34
C LYS A 299 18.82 4.41 2.13
N GLN A 300 18.19 3.43 1.45
CA GLN A 300 18.79 2.71 0.35
C GLN A 300 18.70 3.46 -0.98
N VAL A 301 17.56 4.11 -1.24
CA VAL A 301 17.29 4.87 -2.46
C VAL A 301 16.93 6.31 -2.11
N SER A 302 17.90 7.20 -2.25
CA SER A 302 17.66 8.63 -1.99
C SER A 302 16.74 9.23 -3.07
N PRO A 303 15.65 9.92 -2.71
CA PRO A 303 14.79 10.61 -3.69
C PRO A 303 15.54 11.53 -4.63
N TRP A 304 16.64 12.16 -4.18
CA TRP A 304 17.46 13.08 -4.98
C TRP A 304 18.20 12.42 -6.14
N LYS A 305 18.42 11.09 -6.08
CA LYS A 305 19.05 10.32 -7.15
C LYS A 305 18.07 9.92 -8.25
N ILE A 306 16.78 9.99 -8.00
CA ILE A 306 15.72 9.64 -8.96
C ILE A 306 15.64 10.74 -10.00
N LYS A 307 15.78 10.39 -11.28
CA LYS A 307 15.80 11.36 -12.38
C LYS A 307 14.40 11.82 -12.77
N ASP A 308 13.42 10.91 -12.79
CA ASP A 308 12.03 11.25 -13.11
C ASP A 308 11.46 12.23 -12.06
N PRO A 309 11.00 13.42 -12.46
CA PRO A 309 10.52 14.43 -11.52
C PRO A 309 9.32 13.99 -10.69
N THR A 310 8.44 13.18 -11.27
CA THR A 310 7.22 12.71 -10.59
C THR A 310 7.54 11.65 -9.54
N SER A 311 8.36 10.68 -9.88
CA SER A 311 8.81 9.66 -8.91
C SER A 311 9.66 10.28 -7.81
N ARG A 312 10.51 11.29 -8.14
CA ARG A 312 11.24 12.10 -7.15
C ARG A 312 10.30 12.85 -6.22
N PHE A 313 9.24 13.43 -6.74
CA PHE A 313 8.25 14.16 -5.95
C PHE A 313 7.54 13.21 -4.97
N PHE A 314 7.04 12.06 -5.43
CA PHE A 314 6.31 11.12 -4.56
C PHE A 314 7.22 10.48 -3.53
N THR A 315 8.43 10.03 -3.90
CA THR A 315 9.39 9.50 -2.90
C THR A 315 9.85 10.58 -1.93
N GLY A 316 9.94 11.86 -2.40
CA GLY A 316 10.20 13.02 -1.56
C GLY A 316 9.08 13.31 -0.56
N LEU A 317 7.82 13.05 -0.89
CA LEU A 317 6.70 13.17 0.05
C LEU A 317 6.83 12.19 1.22
N ASP A 318 7.38 10.99 1.01
CA ASP A 318 7.61 10.02 2.09
C ASP A 318 8.63 10.50 3.13
N LEU A 319 9.52 11.47 2.79
CA LEU A 319 10.36 12.15 3.79
C LEU A 319 9.56 13.02 4.77
N VAL A 320 8.39 13.48 4.34
CA VAL A 320 7.55 14.38 5.14
C VAL A 320 6.58 13.61 6.03
N VAL A 321 6.28 12.35 5.70
CA VAL A 321 5.35 11.50 6.47
C VAL A 321 5.76 11.34 7.94
N PRO A 322 7.03 11.06 8.31
CA PRO A 322 7.44 10.99 9.71
C PRO A 322 7.20 12.27 10.49
N TYR A 323 7.36 13.43 9.85
CA TYR A 323 7.06 14.71 10.47
C TYR A 323 5.55 14.91 10.70
N ILE A 324 4.72 14.52 9.73
CA ILE A 324 3.25 14.54 9.87
C ILE A 324 2.83 13.65 11.04
N ASP A 325 3.34 12.42 11.12
CA ASP A 325 3.03 11.48 12.19
C ASP A 325 3.49 11.99 13.56
N LEU A 326 4.65 12.67 13.62
CA LEU A 326 5.14 13.32 14.84
C LEU A 326 4.20 14.47 15.27
N ALA A 327 3.84 15.35 14.35
CA ALA A 327 2.91 16.44 14.63
C ALA A 327 1.53 15.90 15.05
N TYR A 328 1.07 14.84 14.40
CA TYR A 328 -0.20 14.20 14.73
C TYR A 328 -0.17 13.59 16.14
N THR A 329 0.89 12.87 16.48
CA THR A 329 1.02 12.16 17.76
C THR A 329 1.20 13.12 18.93
N PHE A 330 2.08 14.13 18.81
CA PHE A 330 2.48 14.97 19.95
C PHE A 330 1.76 16.33 20.01
N ILE A 331 1.04 16.69 18.94
CA ILE A 331 0.35 17.98 18.88
C ILE A 331 -1.15 17.78 18.67
N TRP A 332 -1.54 17.06 17.58
CA TRP A 332 -2.95 16.89 17.24
C TRP A 332 -3.73 16.07 18.28
N ILE A 333 -3.23 14.90 18.65
CA ILE A 333 -3.90 14.03 19.64
C ILE A 333 -4.00 14.72 21.00
N PRO A 334 -2.92 15.28 21.60
CA PRO A 334 -3.03 16.06 22.83
C PRO A 334 -3.92 17.31 22.66
N GLY A 335 -3.85 17.98 21.51
CA GLY A 335 -4.69 19.15 21.20
C GLY A 335 -6.18 18.83 21.18
N LEU A 336 -6.59 17.68 20.61
CA LEU A 336 -7.97 17.22 20.67
C LEU A 336 -8.42 16.92 22.10
N PHE A 337 -7.54 16.32 22.89
CA PHE A 337 -7.83 16.08 24.31
C PHE A 337 -8.02 17.41 25.08
N LEU A 338 -7.13 18.37 24.89
CA LEU A 338 -7.25 19.71 25.48
C LEU A 338 -8.51 20.44 25.03
N CYS A 339 -8.90 20.27 23.75
CA CYS A 339 -10.15 20.83 23.19
C CYS A 339 -11.38 20.35 23.96
N ALA A 340 -11.42 19.10 24.40
CA ALA A 340 -12.51 18.53 25.20
C ALA A 340 -12.65 19.20 26.58
N PHE A 341 -11.57 19.85 27.08
CA PHE A 341 -11.56 20.65 28.30
C PHE A 341 -11.65 22.17 28.08
N GLY A 342 -11.96 22.59 26.84
CA GLY A 342 -12.15 24.01 26.50
C GLY A 342 -10.87 24.78 26.15
N TYR A 343 -9.72 24.08 26.00
CA TYR A 343 -8.47 24.70 25.59
C TYR A 343 -8.26 24.59 24.08
N PHE A 344 -8.51 25.66 23.33
CA PHE A 344 -8.51 25.68 21.87
C PHE A 344 -7.20 26.20 21.24
N GLY A 345 -6.13 26.33 21.99
CA GLY A 345 -4.88 26.94 21.51
C GLY A 345 -4.14 26.12 20.46
N LEU A 346 -4.09 24.78 20.61
CA LEU A 346 -3.41 23.88 19.69
C LEU A 346 -4.35 23.39 18.56
N VAL A 347 -5.55 22.98 18.91
CA VAL A 347 -6.58 22.49 18.00
C VAL A 347 -7.84 23.28 18.26
N GLY A 348 -8.21 24.16 17.33
CA GLY A 348 -9.36 25.05 17.48
C GLY A 348 -10.63 24.55 16.75
N PRO A 349 -11.76 25.28 16.90
CA PRO A 349 -13.02 24.94 16.23
C PRO A 349 -12.90 24.83 14.69
N ASN A 350 -11.97 25.60 14.10
CA ASN A 350 -11.68 25.55 12.65
C ASN A 350 -11.19 24.16 12.18
N THR A 351 -10.67 23.36 13.08
CA THR A 351 -10.29 21.98 12.82
C THR A 351 -11.48 21.12 12.43
N LEU A 352 -12.67 21.41 12.97
CA LEU A 352 -13.91 20.71 12.60
C LEU A 352 -14.28 20.95 11.14
N MET A 353 -13.81 22.03 10.50
CA MET A 353 -14.02 22.28 9.06
C MET A 353 -13.31 21.27 8.16
N VAL A 354 -12.30 20.55 8.66
CA VAL A 354 -11.63 19.47 7.93
C VAL A 354 -12.55 18.26 7.75
N LEU A 355 -13.47 18.02 8.69
CA LEU A 355 -14.38 16.87 8.65
C LEU A 355 -15.30 16.86 7.42
N PRO A 356 -16.03 17.95 7.08
CA PRO A 356 -16.86 17.99 5.88
C PRO A 356 -16.06 17.71 4.60
N VAL A 357 -14.87 18.30 4.48
CA VAL A 357 -13.99 18.09 3.32
C VAL A 357 -13.56 16.64 3.23
N THR A 358 -13.14 16.04 4.34
CA THR A 358 -12.76 14.62 4.41
C THR A 358 -13.93 13.70 4.04
N LEU A 359 -15.12 13.98 4.54
CA LEU A 359 -16.34 13.22 4.23
C LEU A 359 -16.72 13.33 2.74
N ILE A 360 -16.59 14.50 2.14
CA ILE A 360 -16.82 14.68 0.69
C ILE A 360 -15.80 13.86 -0.10
N ILE A 361 -14.51 13.92 0.25
CA ILE A 361 -13.46 13.12 -0.40
C ILE A 361 -13.80 11.64 -0.31
N PHE A 362 -14.07 11.12 0.88
CA PHE A 362 -14.41 9.71 1.06
C PHE A 362 -15.70 9.30 0.35
N TYR A 363 -16.69 10.19 0.28
CA TYR A 363 -17.91 9.94 -0.48
C TYR A 363 -17.61 9.77 -1.99
N LEU A 364 -16.84 10.68 -2.58
CA LEU A 364 -16.45 10.61 -4.00
C LEU A 364 -15.62 9.37 -4.29
N LEU A 365 -14.66 9.03 -3.42
CA LEU A 365 -13.85 7.82 -3.54
C LEU A 365 -14.72 6.56 -3.44
N ASN A 366 -15.68 6.54 -2.52
CA ASN A 366 -16.62 5.43 -2.37
C ASN A 366 -17.50 5.25 -3.63
N LEU A 367 -17.99 6.32 -4.23
CA LEU A 367 -18.77 6.25 -5.47
C LEU A 367 -17.94 5.61 -6.60
N TYR A 368 -16.69 6.02 -6.73
CA TYR A 368 -15.79 5.47 -7.73
C TYR A 368 -15.52 3.97 -7.52
N GLN A 369 -15.11 3.61 -6.30
CA GLN A 369 -14.81 2.22 -5.95
C GLN A 369 -16.04 1.32 -6.11
N LYS A 370 -17.20 1.78 -5.65
CA LYS A 370 -18.47 1.05 -5.80
C LYS A 370 -18.80 0.80 -7.27
N ARG A 371 -18.57 1.77 -8.15
CA ARG A 371 -18.79 1.60 -9.59
C ARG A 371 -17.83 0.58 -10.20
N LEU A 372 -16.53 0.68 -9.87
CA LEU A 372 -15.51 -0.25 -10.38
C LEU A 372 -15.79 -1.68 -9.93
N LEU A 373 -15.98 -1.88 -8.61
CA LEU A 373 -16.22 -3.21 -8.06
C LEU A 373 -17.55 -3.80 -8.52
N GLY A 374 -18.56 -2.95 -8.75
CA GLY A 374 -19.85 -3.38 -9.33
C GLY A 374 -19.70 -3.97 -10.74
N GLN A 375 -18.80 -3.42 -11.58
CA GLN A 375 -18.48 -3.99 -12.90
C GLN A 375 -17.81 -5.36 -12.80
N LEU A 376 -17.14 -5.66 -11.70
CA LEU A 376 -16.50 -6.94 -11.39
C LEU A 376 -17.44 -7.93 -10.67
N GLY A 377 -18.71 -7.55 -10.42
CA GLY A 377 -19.63 -8.38 -9.63
C GLY A 377 -19.30 -8.44 -8.14
N ILE A 378 -18.39 -7.60 -7.66
CA ILE A 378 -17.96 -7.58 -6.27
C ILE A 378 -18.87 -6.65 -5.44
N HIS A 379 -19.72 -7.27 -4.63
CA HIS A 379 -20.67 -6.57 -3.75
C HIS A 379 -20.33 -6.80 -2.28
N GLN A 380 -19.54 -5.91 -1.69
CA GLN A 380 -19.22 -5.97 -0.27
C GLN A 380 -20.16 -5.08 0.55
N LYS A 381 -20.83 -5.65 1.55
CA LYS A 381 -21.57 -4.88 2.57
C LYS A 381 -20.57 -4.37 3.61
N LYS A 382 -20.26 -3.08 3.57
CA LYS A 382 -19.30 -2.45 4.48
C LYS A 382 -19.94 -2.00 5.79
N SER A 383 -19.16 -2.08 6.88
CA SER A 383 -19.61 -1.70 8.22
C SER A 383 -19.58 -0.18 8.39
N PHE A 384 -20.72 0.43 8.73
CA PHE A 384 -20.77 1.87 9.09
C PHE A 384 -19.95 2.16 10.36
N ILE A 385 -19.98 1.28 11.36
CA ILE A 385 -19.16 1.42 12.58
C ILE A 385 -17.67 1.35 12.22
N GLY A 386 -17.29 0.50 11.28
CA GLY A 386 -15.92 0.46 10.73
C GLY A 386 -15.51 1.78 10.07
N LEU A 387 -16.41 2.45 9.33
CA LEU A 387 -16.17 3.77 8.75
C LEU A 387 -15.90 4.82 9.82
N LEU A 388 -16.72 4.87 10.87
CA LEU A 388 -16.51 5.80 11.98
C LEU A 388 -15.17 5.54 12.68
N GLY A 389 -14.84 4.26 12.94
CA GLY A 389 -13.54 3.88 13.49
C GLY A 389 -12.38 4.31 12.60
N PHE A 390 -12.50 4.15 11.28
CA PHE A 390 -11.49 4.58 10.31
C PHE A 390 -11.29 6.10 10.33
N ILE A 391 -12.36 6.88 10.31
CA ILE A 391 -12.29 8.34 10.24
C ILE A 391 -11.77 8.95 11.55
N PHE A 392 -12.26 8.50 12.69
CA PHE A 392 -12.05 9.18 13.96
C PHE A 392 -10.96 8.58 14.85
N VAL A 393 -10.69 7.27 14.72
CA VAL A 393 -9.84 6.55 15.68
C VAL A 393 -8.57 5.98 15.04
N PHE A 394 -8.66 5.50 13.80
CA PHE A 394 -7.61 4.68 13.22
C PHE A 394 -6.27 5.44 13.11
N GLN A 395 -6.27 6.68 12.62
CA GLN A 395 -5.05 7.47 12.51
C GLN A 395 -4.45 7.81 13.87
N MET A 396 -5.27 7.97 14.91
CA MET A 396 -4.79 8.20 16.28
C MET A 396 -4.00 7.00 16.83
N ILE A 397 -4.28 5.80 16.33
CA ILE A 397 -3.54 4.59 16.66
C ILE A 397 -2.29 4.45 15.78
N ILE A 398 -2.45 4.65 14.47
CA ILE A 398 -1.41 4.34 13.49
C ILE A 398 -0.24 5.31 13.56
N ALA A 399 -0.45 6.62 13.75
CA ALA A 399 0.63 7.59 13.80
C ALA A 399 1.64 7.31 14.94
N PRO A 400 1.26 7.09 16.22
CA PRO A 400 2.19 6.70 17.26
C PRO A 400 2.92 5.37 16.99
N VAL A 401 2.20 4.40 16.39
CA VAL A 401 2.78 3.10 16.02
C VAL A 401 3.83 3.26 14.92
N ALA A 402 3.56 4.07 13.91
CA ALA A 402 4.50 4.37 12.83
C ALA A 402 5.76 5.05 13.39
N LEU A 403 5.62 6.05 14.27
CA LEU A 403 6.75 6.70 14.94
C LEU A 403 7.63 5.70 15.69
N SER A 404 7.03 4.74 16.39
CA SER A 404 7.80 3.70 17.06
C SER A 404 8.59 2.83 16.07
N GLY A 405 8.01 2.56 14.90
CA GLY A 405 8.69 1.85 13.81
C GLY A 405 9.86 2.65 13.22
N TYR A 406 9.68 3.96 13.01
CA TYR A 406 10.76 4.86 12.55
C TYR A 406 11.92 4.89 13.54
N ALA A 407 11.61 5.02 14.85
CA ALA A 407 12.61 4.99 15.91
C ALA A 407 13.37 3.66 15.96
N GLU A 408 12.66 2.51 15.89
CA GLU A 408 13.29 1.18 15.85
C GLU A 408 14.27 1.04 14.69
N GLU A 409 13.90 1.54 13.50
CA GLU A 409 14.78 1.48 12.34
C GLU A 409 15.93 2.49 12.43
N PHE A 410 15.71 3.68 13.01
CA PHE A 410 16.75 4.66 13.21
C PHE A 410 17.82 4.16 14.19
N PHE A 411 17.40 3.53 15.31
CA PHE A 411 18.29 2.93 16.31
C PHE A 411 18.79 1.53 15.97
N LYS A 412 18.56 1.04 14.72
CA LYS A 412 19.04 -0.25 14.21
C LYS A 412 18.68 -1.45 15.09
N GLN A 413 17.47 -1.47 15.64
CA GLN A 413 16.99 -2.62 16.41
C GLN A 413 16.93 -3.89 15.54
N LYS A 414 17.21 -5.06 16.17
CA LYS A 414 17.23 -6.35 15.46
C LYS A 414 15.96 -6.57 14.63
N ARG A 415 16.17 -7.04 13.40
CA ARG A 415 15.09 -7.44 12.51
C ARG A 415 14.57 -8.80 13.01
N VAL A 416 13.29 -8.86 13.38
CA VAL A 416 12.61 -10.11 13.73
C VAL A 416 11.67 -10.44 12.58
N TRP A 417 11.99 -11.50 11.87
CA TRP A 417 11.10 -12.09 10.86
C TRP A 417 10.18 -13.08 11.56
N LYS A 418 8.87 -12.79 11.62
CA LYS A 418 7.84 -13.72 12.05
C LYS A 418 6.71 -13.69 11.07
#